data_15347823e83d8b93d0722041b95195ff
#
_entry.id   15347823e83d8b93d0722041b95195ff
#
_cell.length_a   1.000
_cell.length_b   1.000
_cell.length_c   1.000
_cell.angle_alpha   90.00
_cell.angle_beta   90.00
_cell.angle_gamma   90.00
#
_symmetry.space_group_name_H-M   'P 1'
#
loop_
_entity.id
_entity.type
_entity.pdbx_description
1 polymer ?
#
loop_
_entity_poly.entity_id
_entity_poly.type
_entity_poly.pdbx_seq_one_letter_code
_entity_poly.pdbx_strand_id
1 'polypeptide(L)'
;MRRAALVVLAALAAAAPARAATLSVSPSDYSPKRATLQVSATLSLTRQVGVRLVTRDGRAIGWIVPPSRRRELAVGWDGRIDGRRVPDGDYLVRLVYRSSVLATAPLRIDTQAPQLVDLHADNGSTPFAGDNALLTTVSPNGDGFRDRANVTFELKEPASVTMNVTRTVKVPHLLSTQTEQLAPGTHTLTWAPAPNLNPRTYLIRLTTRDAAGNRMTYGAPNAFVGRYPKGVVVRLQGIDAGFTKPSYLPGELAQIHIATDEPSLELRVFHSGPEQVVTYADNQLAGVEVDAGPTTLDWAQWRSRQHTIDFHVPDLPSGLYYVQLAGADGRVGYAPFVVRPTTLGLASRVLVVLPTNTWQAYNFQDVDGDGYGDTWYAGPPNRYVDLGRTYIARGVPPRFYRYDLPFLHWLYWSGKNAEFISDSDFDQIATGDDLAKAYDLIVFEGHEEYVLPHEYDVVQRYRDLGGNLMFLSANNFFWKVAKQGQVLQKIGEWRDAGRPEAALIGVEYRANDDGQKQGLFVVQNTAAEPWLWDGTGLTDGSTLGQIVGGYGIEIDATAPQSPPGTVVLAQIPDLFGPGITAQMSYYETPAGAKVFAAGALDFGGSATFWPVKRMLDNLWARLAQP
;
A
#
# COMPACT_ATOMS: atom_id res chain seq x y z
N MET A 1 80.55 9.15 41.09
CA MET A 1 81.27 8.94 39.83
C MET A 1 80.89 7.59 39.25
N ARG A 2 79.95 7.51 38.31
CA ARG A 2 79.77 6.34 37.42
C ARG A 2 79.36 6.90 36.05
N ARG A 3 80.20 6.68 35.06
CA ARG A 3 80.02 7.10 33.66
C ARG A 3 79.06 6.16 33.02
N ALA A 4 77.99 6.68 32.42
CA ALA A 4 77.09 5.95 31.56
C ALA A 4 77.63 6.02 30.13
N ALA A 5 77.87 4.85 29.53
CA ALA A 5 78.28 4.72 28.14
C ALA A 5 77.01 4.70 27.26
N LEU A 6 76.94 5.60 26.28
CA LEU A 6 75.90 5.69 25.28
C LEU A 6 76.24 4.71 24.13
N VAL A 7 75.43 3.63 23.96
CA VAL A 7 75.56 2.73 22.83
C VAL A 7 74.58 3.25 21.73
N VAL A 8 75.15 3.76 20.64
CA VAL A 8 74.40 4.13 19.41
C VAL A 8 74.20 2.87 18.58
N LEU A 9 73.02 2.34 18.57
CA LEU A 9 72.62 1.30 17.60
C LEU A 9 72.32 1.97 16.26
N ALA A 10 73.20 1.81 15.29
CA ALA A 10 72.89 2.13 13.88
C ALA A 10 71.97 1.07 13.29
N ALA A 11 70.69 1.42 13.10
CA ALA A 11 69.76 0.56 12.35
C ALA A 11 70.10 0.63 10.86
N LEU A 12 70.72 -0.39 10.33
CA LEU A 12 70.80 -0.61 8.88
C LEU A 12 69.38 -0.90 8.36
N ALA A 13 68.76 0.08 7.76
CA ALA A 13 67.59 -0.13 6.92
C ALA A 13 68.01 -0.91 5.65
N ALA A 14 67.75 -2.19 5.64
CA ALA A 14 67.88 -2.98 4.42
C ALA A 14 66.91 -2.46 3.38
N ALA A 15 67.42 -1.71 2.40
CA ALA A 15 66.63 -1.32 1.22
C ALA A 15 66.18 -2.57 0.48
N ALA A 16 64.88 -2.84 0.42
CA ALA A 16 64.31 -3.90 -0.40
C ALA A 16 64.77 -3.69 -1.87
N PRO A 17 65.20 -4.74 -2.57
CA PRO A 17 65.67 -4.60 -3.94
C PRO A 17 64.59 -3.97 -4.80
N ALA A 18 64.92 -2.85 -5.44
CA ALA A 18 64.01 -2.16 -6.37
C ALA A 18 63.58 -3.17 -7.46
N ARG A 19 62.31 -3.59 -7.45
CA ARG A 19 61.75 -4.46 -8.48
C ARG A 19 61.99 -3.84 -9.85
N ALA A 20 62.63 -4.58 -10.74
CA ALA A 20 62.99 -4.12 -12.10
C ALA A 20 61.76 -3.71 -12.95
N ALA A 21 60.55 -4.18 -12.57
CA ALA A 21 59.30 -3.83 -13.18
C ALA A 21 58.13 -4.12 -12.21
N THR A 22 57.08 -3.32 -12.24
CA THR A 22 55.80 -3.58 -11.55
C THR A 22 54.69 -3.76 -12.56
N LEU A 23 53.69 -4.57 -12.21
CA LEU A 23 52.44 -4.72 -12.97
C LEU A 23 51.29 -4.80 -11.95
N SER A 24 50.27 -4.02 -12.18
CA SER A 24 49.03 -4.02 -11.40
C SER A 24 47.83 -4.16 -12.32
N VAL A 25 46.86 -4.94 -11.90
CA VAL A 25 45.53 -5.06 -12.51
C VAL A 25 44.47 -4.83 -11.44
N SER A 26 43.46 -4.04 -11.77
CA SER A 26 42.41 -3.68 -10.81
C SER A 26 41.07 -3.49 -11.53
N PRO A 27 40.01 -4.17 -11.07
CA PRO A 27 39.97 -5.18 -10.01
C PRO A 27 40.59 -6.53 -10.46
N SER A 28 41.04 -7.37 -9.51
CA SER A 28 41.56 -8.73 -9.83
C SER A 28 40.46 -9.73 -10.20
N ASP A 29 39.26 -9.54 -9.64
CA ASP A 29 38.02 -10.21 -10.04
C ASP A 29 37.25 -9.23 -10.93
N TYR A 30 37.14 -9.55 -12.19
CA TYR A 30 36.74 -8.61 -13.22
C TYR A 30 35.54 -9.08 -14.03
N SER A 31 34.52 -8.22 -14.13
CA SER A 31 33.43 -8.41 -15.09
C SER A 31 33.40 -7.30 -16.13
N PRO A 32 33.62 -7.64 -17.42
CA PRO A 32 33.52 -6.66 -18.51
C PRO A 32 32.10 -6.10 -18.73
N LYS A 33 31.11 -6.69 -18.05
CA LYS A 33 29.72 -6.15 -18.01
C LYS A 33 29.55 -5.03 -16.98
N ARG A 34 30.52 -4.88 -16.04
CA ARG A 34 30.39 -4.00 -14.87
C ARG A 34 31.42 -2.88 -14.82
N ALA A 35 32.63 -3.14 -15.29
CA ALA A 35 33.73 -2.19 -15.17
C ALA A 35 34.68 -2.30 -16.37
N THR A 36 35.60 -1.36 -16.47
CA THR A 36 36.81 -1.43 -17.30
C THR A 36 37.97 -1.84 -16.42
N LEU A 37 38.72 -2.90 -16.81
CA LEU A 37 39.90 -3.33 -16.08
C LEU A 37 41.02 -2.29 -16.24
N GLN A 38 41.56 -1.79 -15.15
CA GLN A 38 42.75 -0.93 -15.18
C GLN A 38 44.01 -1.77 -15.13
N VAL A 39 44.86 -1.62 -16.13
CA VAL A 39 46.16 -2.30 -16.21
C VAL A 39 47.25 -1.23 -16.21
N SER A 40 48.12 -1.29 -15.19
CA SER A 40 49.24 -0.35 -15.08
C SER A 40 50.55 -1.09 -14.87
N ALA A 41 51.63 -0.54 -15.43
CA ALA A 41 52.97 -1.08 -15.24
C ALA A 41 54.00 0.07 -15.24
N THR A 42 55.08 -0.12 -14.42
CA THR A 42 56.21 0.79 -14.36
C THR A 42 57.50 -0.02 -14.49
N LEU A 43 58.44 0.47 -15.28
CA LEU A 43 59.76 -0.13 -15.50
C LEU A 43 60.87 0.82 -15.03
N SER A 44 61.99 0.26 -14.59
CA SER A 44 63.19 1.04 -14.23
C SER A 44 63.82 1.72 -15.47
N LEU A 45 63.66 1.15 -16.67
CA LEU A 45 64.21 1.67 -17.91
C LEU A 45 63.15 1.59 -19.06
N THR A 46 63.22 2.48 -20.02
CA THR A 46 62.38 2.42 -21.22
C THR A 46 62.74 1.19 -22.07
N ARG A 47 61.74 0.29 -22.29
CA ARG A 47 61.85 -0.97 -23.04
C ARG A 47 60.67 -1.18 -23.97
N GLN A 48 60.83 -2.00 -24.99
CA GLN A 48 59.73 -2.45 -25.85
C GLN A 48 58.93 -3.53 -25.16
N VAL A 49 57.93 -3.15 -24.38
CA VAL A 49 57.10 -4.07 -23.59
C VAL A 49 55.65 -4.07 -24.04
N GLY A 50 54.99 -5.22 -23.88
CA GLY A 50 53.56 -5.39 -24.07
C GLY A 50 52.93 -6.09 -22.88
N VAL A 51 51.62 -6.01 -22.74
CA VAL A 51 50.84 -6.77 -21.75
C VAL A 51 50.08 -7.85 -22.44
N ARG A 52 50.31 -9.11 -22.06
CA ARG A 52 49.72 -10.28 -22.63
C ARG A 52 48.81 -11.00 -21.65
N LEU A 53 47.63 -11.42 -22.11
CA LEU A 53 46.76 -12.34 -21.36
C LEU A 53 47.12 -13.76 -21.68
N VAL A 54 47.25 -14.59 -20.65
CA VAL A 54 47.52 -16.04 -20.79
C VAL A 54 46.62 -16.81 -19.82
N THR A 55 46.35 -18.07 -20.16
CA THR A 55 45.69 -19.00 -19.24
C THR A 55 46.63 -19.34 -18.05
N ARG A 56 46.12 -19.96 -16.99
CA ARG A 56 46.93 -20.38 -15.83
C ARG A 56 48.06 -21.31 -16.19
N ASP A 57 47.87 -22.21 -17.16
CA ASP A 57 48.90 -23.12 -17.72
C ASP A 57 49.90 -22.43 -18.67
N GLY A 58 49.73 -21.13 -18.93
CA GLY A 58 50.65 -20.29 -19.70
C GLY A 58 50.34 -20.19 -21.20
N ARG A 59 49.26 -20.80 -21.71
CA ARG A 59 48.85 -20.68 -23.10
C ARG A 59 48.41 -19.22 -23.41
N ALA A 60 48.94 -18.67 -24.48
CA ALA A 60 48.62 -17.30 -24.88
C ALA A 60 47.19 -17.15 -25.39
N ILE A 61 46.47 -16.17 -24.87
CA ILE A 61 45.18 -15.73 -25.38
C ILE A 61 45.34 -14.57 -26.38
N GLY A 62 46.16 -13.56 -26.03
CA GLY A 62 46.42 -12.43 -26.90
C GLY A 62 47.03 -11.24 -26.17
N TRP A 63 47.15 -10.13 -26.89
CA TRP A 63 47.67 -8.88 -26.31
C TRP A 63 46.56 -7.98 -25.81
N ILE A 64 46.61 -7.63 -24.50
CA ILE A 64 45.83 -6.50 -23.96
C ILE A 64 46.43 -5.22 -24.50
N VAL A 65 47.77 -5.11 -24.48
CA VAL A 65 48.51 -4.00 -25.01
C VAL A 65 49.65 -4.56 -25.88
N PRO A 66 49.67 -4.30 -27.18
CA PRO A 66 50.78 -4.73 -28.06
C PRO A 66 52.12 -4.13 -27.62
N PRO A 67 53.25 -4.82 -27.94
CA PRO A 67 54.59 -4.35 -27.60
C PRO A 67 54.90 -3.00 -28.22
N SER A 68 55.30 -2.05 -27.37
CA SER A 68 55.82 -0.73 -27.80
C SER A 68 56.84 -0.19 -26.81
N ARG A 69 57.65 0.79 -27.22
CA ARG A 69 58.72 1.35 -26.41
C ARG A 69 58.13 2.30 -25.37
N ARG A 70 58.24 1.92 -24.08
CA ARG A 70 57.66 2.68 -22.94
C ARG A 70 58.37 2.41 -21.63
N ARG A 71 58.22 3.32 -20.67
CA ARG A 71 58.68 3.19 -19.29
C ARG A 71 57.48 3.00 -18.36
N GLU A 72 56.33 3.55 -18.73
CA GLU A 72 55.08 3.49 -17.95
C GLU A 72 53.93 3.09 -18.88
N LEU A 73 52.93 2.44 -18.29
CA LEU A 73 51.70 2.04 -18.96
C LEU A 73 50.54 2.22 -17.98
N ALA A 74 49.46 2.84 -18.48
CA ALA A 74 48.16 2.87 -17.80
C ALA A 74 47.08 2.80 -18.91
N VAL A 75 46.31 1.70 -18.92
CA VAL A 75 45.24 1.47 -19.92
C VAL A 75 44.03 0.85 -19.28
N GLY A 76 42.85 1.22 -19.80
CA GLY A 76 41.60 0.52 -19.57
C GLY A 76 41.44 -0.62 -20.58
N TRP A 77 41.03 -1.79 -20.13
CA TRP A 77 40.70 -2.93 -20.99
C TRP A 77 39.25 -3.37 -20.81
N ASP A 78 38.55 -3.59 -21.93
CA ASP A 78 37.12 -3.90 -22.00
C ASP A 78 36.79 -5.40 -21.99
N GLY A 79 37.79 -6.26 -21.75
CA GLY A 79 37.62 -7.74 -21.76
C GLY A 79 37.65 -8.37 -23.14
N ARG A 80 38.13 -7.66 -24.17
CA ARG A 80 38.21 -8.17 -25.55
C ARG A 80 39.64 -8.33 -26.02
N ILE A 81 39.89 -9.38 -26.77
CA ILE A 81 41.11 -9.60 -27.53
C ILE A 81 40.70 -9.84 -28.99
N ASP A 82 41.28 -9.08 -29.90
CA ASP A 82 40.98 -9.10 -31.35
C ASP A 82 39.44 -9.00 -31.61
N GLY A 83 38.78 -8.11 -30.87
CA GLY A 83 37.35 -7.85 -30.98
C GLY A 83 36.45 -8.90 -30.33
N ARG A 84 36.97 -10.01 -29.88
CA ARG A 84 36.22 -11.12 -29.26
C ARG A 84 36.32 -11.05 -27.73
N ARG A 85 35.18 -11.23 -27.03
CA ARG A 85 35.18 -11.32 -25.57
C ARG A 85 35.95 -12.53 -25.08
N VAL A 86 36.84 -12.32 -24.11
CA VAL A 86 37.52 -13.40 -23.40
C VAL A 86 36.51 -14.14 -22.53
N PRO A 87 36.45 -15.49 -22.57
CA PRO A 87 35.56 -16.30 -21.72
C PRO A 87 35.84 -16.11 -20.24
N ASP A 88 34.83 -16.45 -19.40
CA ASP A 88 35.01 -16.53 -17.97
C ASP A 88 36.07 -17.56 -17.61
N GLY A 89 36.89 -17.30 -16.59
CA GLY A 89 37.96 -18.16 -16.15
C GLY A 89 39.10 -17.43 -15.44
N ASP A 90 40.10 -18.23 -15.00
CA ASP A 90 41.29 -17.73 -14.32
C ASP A 90 42.42 -17.52 -15.33
N TYR A 91 42.99 -16.34 -15.30
CA TYR A 91 44.05 -15.91 -16.23
C TYR A 91 45.24 -15.32 -15.47
N LEU A 92 46.35 -15.16 -16.20
CA LEU A 92 47.48 -14.36 -15.78
C LEU A 92 47.68 -13.22 -16.79
N VAL A 93 47.84 -12.01 -16.28
CA VAL A 93 48.29 -10.85 -17.05
C VAL A 93 49.78 -10.74 -16.89
N ARG A 94 50.53 -10.79 -18.02
CA ARG A 94 51.99 -10.76 -18.03
C ARG A 94 52.53 -9.53 -18.73
N LEU A 95 53.44 -8.84 -18.06
CA LEU A 95 54.27 -7.81 -18.67
C LEU A 95 55.46 -8.49 -19.35
N VAL A 96 55.58 -8.38 -20.69
CA VAL A 96 56.54 -9.15 -21.50
C VAL A 96 57.48 -8.21 -22.19
N TYR A 97 58.81 -8.51 -22.14
CA TYR A 97 59.87 -7.89 -22.92
C TYR A 97 60.55 -8.98 -23.75
N ARG A 98 60.45 -8.88 -25.07
CA ARG A 98 60.87 -9.98 -25.97
C ARG A 98 60.23 -11.31 -25.59
N SER A 99 61.01 -12.32 -25.21
CA SER A 99 60.53 -13.61 -24.67
C SER A 99 60.43 -13.70 -23.14
N SER A 100 60.93 -12.68 -22.43
CA SER A 100 61.02 -12.70 -20.97
C SER A 100 59.78 -12.09 -20.30
N VAL A 101 59.27 -12.74 -19.27
CA VAL A 101 58.20 -12.21 -18.41
C VAL A 101 58.85 -11.38 -17.31
N LEU A 102 58.52 -10.08 -17.24
CA LEU A 102 59.05 -9.13 -16.27
C LEU A 102 58.22 -9.12 -14.97
N ALA A 103 56.92 -9.23 -15.12
CA ALA A 103 55.97 -9.26 -14.01
C ALA A 103 54.71 -10.02 -14.39
N THR A 104 54.00 -10.54 -13.40
CA THR A 104 52.73 -11.28 -13.58
C THR A 104 51.75 -10.85 -12.51
N ALA A 105 50.48 -10.66 -12.88
CA ALA A 105 49.38 -10.43 -11.98
C ALA A 105 48.23 -11.44 -12.27
N PRO A 106 47.56 -11.98 -11.27
CA PRO A 106 46.38 -12.81 -11.47
C PRO A 106 45.20 -11.96 -11.93
N LEU A 107 44.31 -12.58 -12.71
CA LEU A 107 43.04 -11.99 -13.15
C LEU A 107 42.02 -13.10 -13.27
N ARG A 108 40.89 -12.96 -12.57
CA ARG A 108 39.70 -13.78 -12.79
C ARG A 108 38.71 -12.97 -13.60
N ILE A 109 38.25 -13.52 -14.71
CA ILE A 109 37.15 -12.97 -15.49
C ILE A 109 35.89 -13.74 -15.13
N ASP A 110 34.85 -13.03 -14.70
CA ASP A 110 33.60 -13.61 -14.29
C ASP A 110 32.43 -12.70 -14.70
N THR A 111 31.51 -13.22 -15.50
CA THR A 111 30.33 -12.48 -16.00
C THR A 111 29.02 -13.04 -15.47
N GLN A 112 29.08 -14.07 -14.63
CA GLN A 112 27.93 -14.70 -14.00
C GLN A 112 27.64 -14.04 -12.66
N ALA A 113 26.37 -13.94 -12.32
CA ALA A 113 25.97 -13.47 -11.01
C ALA A 113 25.75 -14.67 -10.07
N PRO A 114 26.11 -14.55 -8.79
CA PRO A 114 25.83 -15.60 -7.82
C PRO A 114 24.33 -15.90 -7.75
N GLN A 115 23.98 -17.17 -7.85
CA GLN A 115 22.60 -17.62 -7.78
C GLN A 115 22.29 -18.20 -6.41
N LEU A 116 21.09 -17.94 -5.91
CA LEU A 116 20.50 -18.63 -4.77
C LEU A 116 19.82 -19.91 -5.26
N VAL A 117 20.19 -21.03 -4.69
CA VAL A 117 19.59 -22.33 -4.97
C VAL A 117 18.78 -22.75 -3.75
N ASP A 118 17.67 -23.45 -3.94
CA ASP A 118 16.78 -23.93 -2.88
C ASP A 118 16.30 -22.82 -1.91
N LEU A 119 16.02 -21.64 -2.48
CA LEU A 119 15.48 -20.52 -1.72
C LEU A 119 14.11 -20.88 -1.15
N HIS A 120 14.00 -20.85 0.18
CA HIS A 120 12.74 -21.06 0.89
C HIS A 120 12.70 -20.28 2.21
N ALA A 121 11.50 -20.18 2.77
CA ALA A 121 11.28 -19.54 4.07
C ALA A 121 10.45 -20.44 4.98
N ASP A 122 10.69 -20.32 6.28
CA ASP A 122 9.90 -20.92 7.36
C ASP A 122 9.79 -19.96 8.55
N ASN A 123 8.93 -20.30 9.51
CA ASN A 123 8.74 -19.52 10.74
C ASN A 123 9.33 -20.19 11.99
N GLY A 124 10.11 -21.25 11.82
CA GLY A 124 10.71 -22.04 12.89
C GLY A 124 9.71 -22.83 13.75
N SER A 125 8.46 -22.91 13.32
CA SER A 125 7.36 -23.57 14.04
C SER A 125 6.38 -24.22 13.06
N THR A 126 5.13 -24.47 13.47
CA THR A 126 4.07 -25.00 12.60
C THR A 126 3.68 -23.98 11.53
N PRO A 127 3.74 -24.30 10.22
CA PRO A 127 3.26 -23.41 9.17
C PRO A 127 1.78 -23.05 9.33
N PHE A 128 1.40 -21.87 8.85
CA PHE A 128 0.00 -21.52 8.69
C PHE A 128 -0.55 -22.12 7.39
N ALA A 129 -1.82 -22.48 7.37
CA ALA A 129 -2.45 -23.02 6.18
C ALA A 129 -2.35 -22.03 5.00
N GLY A 130 -1.81 -22.50 3.88
CA GLY A 130 -1.50 -21.68 2.71
C GLY A 130 -0.03 -21.24 2.63
N ASP A 131 0.78 -21.42 3.68
CA ASP A 131 2.22 -21.21 3.59
C ASP A 131 2.84 -22.18 2.57
N ASN A 132 3.90 -21.76 1.90
CA ASN A 132 4.62 -22.53 0.91
C ASN A 132 6.11 -22.15 0.93
N ALA A 133 6.91 -22.72 0.03
CA ALA A 133 8.36 -22.48 0.03
C ALA A 133 8.78 -20.99 0.02
N LEU A 134 7.96 -20.10 -0.54
CA LEU A 134 8.28 -18.67 -0.65
C LEU A 134 7.31 -17.76 0.12
N LEU A 135 6.36 -18.33 0.86
CA LEU A 135 5.44 -17.62 1.73
C LEU A 135 5.45 -18.27 3.12
N THR A 136 5.75 -17.48 4.13
CA THR A 136 5.66 -17.93 5.54
C THR A 136 4.87 -16.92 6.37
N THR A 137 4.06 -17.43 7.31
CA THR A 137 3.28 -16.62 8.24
C THR A 137 4.00 -16.53 9.57
N VAL A 138 4.16 -15.30 10.08
CA VAL A 138 4.78 -15.01 11.39
C VAL A 138 3.84 -14.19 12.28
N SER A 139 4.01 -14.31 13.58
CA SER A 139 3.22 -13.62 14.61
C SER A 139 4.14 -13.19 15.75
N PRO A 140 4.71 -11.99 15.71
CA PRO A 140 5.78 -11.56 16.61
C PRO A 140 5.22 -11.06 17.95
N ASN A 141 4.61 -11.95 18.76
CA ASN A 141 4.08 -11.63 20.08
C ASN A 141 5.01 -12.06 21.22
N GLY A 142 6.11 -12.78 20.92
CA GLY A 142 7.12 -13.20 21.88
C GLY A 142 6.77 -14.47 22.65
N ASP A 143 5.76 -15.23 22.21
CA ASP A 143 5.36 -16.50 22.85
C ASP A 143 6.20 -17.71 22.40
N GLY A 144 7.12 -17.52 21.46
CA GLY A 144 7.96 -18.56 20.90
C GLY A 144 7.31 -19.31 19.72
N PHE A 145 6.09 -18.95 19.34
CA PHE A 145 5.35 -19.57 18.24
C PHE A 145 5.23 -18.64 17.05
N ARG A 146 6.03 -18.89 16.00
CA ARG A 146 6.05 -18.11 14.75
C ARG A 146 6.51 -16.63 14.91
N ASP A 147 7.43 -16.35 15.84
CA ASP A 147 7.89 -14.98 16.10
C ASP A 147 8.78 -14.39 15.00
N ARG A 148 9.30 -15.20 14.08
CA ARG A 148 10.31 -14.79 13.08
C ARG A 148 10.19 -15.54 11.77
N ALA A 149 10.72 -14.95 10.72
CA ALA A 149 10.90 -15.60 9.42
C ALA A 149 12.38 -15.95 9.22
N ASN A 150 12.66 -17.19 8.90
CA ASN A 150 13.96 -17.68 8.47
C ASN A 150 13.94 -17.83 6.95
N VAL A 151 14.94 -17.26 6.27
CA VAL A 151 15.10 -17.34 4.82
C VAL A 151 16.36 -18.14 4.53
N THR A 152 16.19 -19.35 4.04
CA THR A 152 17.28 -20.31 3.80
C THR A 152 17.53 -20.46 2.30
N PHE A 153 18.81 -20.55 1.92
CA PHE A 153 19.27 -20.73 0.55
C PHE A 153 20.66 -21.34 0.51
N GLU A 154 21.05 -21.89 -0.63
CA GLU A 154 22.42 -22.37 -0.90
C GLU A 154 23.13 -21.43 -1.87
N LEU A 155 24.40 -21.11 -1.58
CA LEU A 155 25.34 -20.44 -2.46
C LEU A 155 26.35 -21.44 -3.04
N LYS A 156 26.60 -21.36 -4.34
CA LYS A 156 27.64 -22.18 -5.01
C LYS A 156 29.01 -21.48 -5.06
N GLU A 157 29.04 -20.17 -4.79
CA GLU A 157 30.24 -19.34 -4.79
C GLU A 157 30.15 -18.28 -3.69
N PRO A 158 31.30 -17.66 -3.27
CA PRO A 158 31.29 -16.60 -2.29
C PRO A 158 30.53 -15.37 -2.81
N ALA A 159 29.66 -14.80 -1.99
CA ALA A 159 28.90 -13.62 -2.35
C ALA A 159 28.56 -12.73 -1.16
N SER A 160 28.41 -11.44 -1.44
CA SER A 160 27.67 -10.54 -0.56
C SER A 160 26.19 -10.76 -0.79
N VAL A 161 25.42 -11.07 0.26
CA VAL A 161 23.96 -11.22 0.18
C VAL A 161 23.32 -10.11 0.99
N THR A 162 22.48 -9.32 0.33
CA THR A 162 21.68 -8.25 0.96
C THR A 162 20.22 -8.67 0.99
N MET A 163 19.66 -8.75 2.18
CA MET A 163 18.24 -8.94 2.44
C MET A 163 17.56 -7.61 2.74
N ASN A 164 16.59 -7.22 1.94
CA ASN A 164 15.76 -6.04 2.13
C ASN A 164 14.33 -6.46 2.43
N VAL A 165 13.77 -5.97 3.54
CA VAL A 165 12.35 -6.15 3.86
C VAL A 165 11.59 -4.89 3.48
N THR A 166 10.55 -5.05 2.68
CA THR A 166 9.79 -3.94 2.11
C THR A 166 8.29 -4.12 2.41
N ARG A 167 7.66 -3.04 2.83
CA ARG A 167 6.21 -2.95 2.82
C ARG A 167 5.74 -2.60 1.42
N THR A 168 4.91 -3.44 0.84
CA THR A 168 4.33 -3.24 -0.48
C THR A 168 2.97 -2.56 -0.35
N VAL A 169 2.93 -1.30 -0.68
CA VAL A 169 1.73 -0.50 -0.93
C VAL A 169 1.88 0.09 -2.33
N LYS A 170 1.11 1.07 -2.70
CA LYS A 170 1.24 1.78 -3.99
C LYS A 170 2.72 2.12 -4.32
N VAL A 171 3.51 2.54 -3.32
CA VAL A 171 4.97 2.72 -3.41
C VAL A 171 5.65 1.81 -2.39
N PRO A 172 6.60 0.94 -2.82
CA PRO A 172 7.34 0.09 -1.90
C PRO A 172 8.13 0.92 -0.88
N HIS A 173 8.04 0.56 0.39
CA HIS A 173 8.72 1.24 1.48
C HIS A 173 9.68 0.30 2.19
N LEU A 174 10.98 0.63 2.17
CA LEU A 174 12.03 -0.17 2.80
C LEU A 174 11.94 -0.03 4.33
N LEU A 175 11.90 -1.17 5.04
CA LEU A 175 11.82 -1.23 6.50
C LEU A 175 13.15 -1.64 7.13
N SER A 176 13.84 -2.63 6.56
CA SER A 176 15.12 -3.08 7.08
C SER A 176 16.03 -3.58 5.96
N THR A 177 17.33 -3.52 6.23
CA THR A 177 18.39 -4.03 5.36
C THR A 177 19.41 -4.79 6.21
N GLN A 178 19.75 -6.01 5.78
CA GLN A 178 20.83 -6.81 6.35
C GLN A 178 21.76 -7.24 5.22
N THR A 179 23.08 -7.14 5.40
CA THR A 179 24.06 -7.57 4.40
C THR A 179 25.11 -8.44 5.04
N GLU A 180 25.40 -9.61 4.45
CA GLU A 180 26.40 -10.54 4.93
C GLU A 180 27.32 -10.97 3.80
N GLN A 181 28.61 -11.24 4.14
CA GLN A 181 29.58 -11.86 3.25
C GLN A 181 29.58 -13.36 3.54
N LEU A 182 29.13 -14.13 2.59
CA LEU A 182 28.88 -15.56 2.77
C LEU A 182 29.77 -16.39 1.85
N ALA A 183 30.28 -17.50 2.40
CA ALA A 183 31.01 -18.53 1.66
C ALA A 183 30.04 -19.43 0.89
N PRO A 184 30.51 -20.31 -0.05
CA PRO A 184 29.67 -21.36 -0.59
C PRO A 184 29.08 -22.25 0.51
N GLY A 185 27.83 -22.68 0.37
CA GLY A 185 27.12 -23.52 1.31
C GLY A 185 25.70 -23.04 1.61
N THR A 186 25.03 -23.70 2.53
CA THR A 186 23.69 -23.37 2.99
C THR A 186 23.75 -22.29 4.07
N HIS A 187 22.91 -21.27 3.93
CA HIS A 187 22.82 -20.13 4.84
C HIS A 187 21.37 -19.81 5.18
N THR A 188 21.16 -19.27 6.37
CA THR A 188 19.85 -18.77 6.82
C THR A 188 20.01 -17.34 7.33
N LEU A 189 19.25 -16.42 6.74
CA LEU A 189 19.06 -15.06 7.23
C LEU A 189 17.70 -14.98 7.95
N THR A 190 17.68 -14.34 9.12
CA THR A 190 16.47 -14.27 9.94
C THR A 190 15.95 -12.83 9.99
N TRP A 191 14.65 -12.66 9.79
CA TRP A 191 13.93 -11.43 10.07
C TRP A 191 12.99 -11.63 11.26
N ALA A 192 13.22 -10.88 12.35
CA ALA A 192 12.33 -10.79 13.50
C ALA A 192 11.60 -9.44 13.43
N PRO A 193 10.33 -9.41 13.00
CA PRO A 193 9.57 -8.17 12.96
C PRO A 193 9.30 -7.64 14.37
N ALA A 194 9.19 -6.30 14.50
CA ALA A 194 8.81 -5.68 15.76
C ALA A 194 7.35 -6.04 16.12
N PRO A 195 7.01 -6.27 17.39
CA PRO A 195 5.66 -6.66 17.81
C PRO A 195 4.55 -5.66 17.44
N ASN A 196 4.89 -4.39 17.30
CA ASN A 196 3.97 -3.31 16.95
C ASN A 196 3.87 -3.05 15.43
N LEU A 197 4.54 -3.86 14.60
CA LEU A 197 4.44 -3.74 13.16
C LEU A 197 3.04 -4.15 12.70
N ASN A 198 2.48 -3.41 11.75
CA ASN A 198 1.11 -3.67 11.29
C ASN A 198 0.98 -5.05 10.62
N PRO A 199 -0.05 -5.83 10.94
CA PRO A 199 -0.38 -7.07 10.24
C PRO A 199 -0.59 -6.81 8.75
N ARG A 200 0.15 -7.53 7.91
CA ARG A 200 0.07 -7.52 6.44
C ARG A 200 1.16 -8.40 5.85
N THR A 201 1.25 -8.46 4.54
CA THR A 201 2.39 -9.08 3.86
C THR A 201 3.55 -8.09 3.67
N TYR A 202 4.76 -8.64 3.75
CA TYR A 202 6.03 -7.95 3.55
C TYR A 202 6.86 -8.74 2.54
N LEU A 203 7.43 -8.04 1.57
CA LEU A 203 8.30 -8.65 0.57
C LEU A 203 9.76 -8.62 1.05
N ILE A 204 10.38 -9.80 1.14
CA ILE A 204 11.81 -9.94 1.34
C ILE A 204 12.49 -10.07 -0.02
N ARG A 205 13.29 -9.08 -0.35
CA ARG A 205 14.13 -9.04 -1.54
C ARG A 205 15.55 -9.42 -1.18
N LEU A 206 16.12 -10.38 -1.93
CA LEU A 206 17.51 -10.80 -1.77
C LEU A 206 18.33 -10.34 -2.98
N THR A 207 19.46 -9.71 -2.73
CA THR A 207 20.41 -9.35 -3.79
C THR A 207 21.75 -9.97 -3.49
N THR A 208 22.23 -10.82 -4.40
CA THR A 208 23.57 -11.39 -4.36
C THR A 208 24.54 -10.53 -5.16
N ARG A 209 25.79 -10.46 -4.71
CA ARG A 209 26.87 -9.78 -5.43
C ARG A 209 28.21 -10.50 -5.21
N ASP A 210 28.92 -10.84 -6.29
CA ASP A 210 30.28 -11.38 -6.24
C ASP A 210 31.37 -10.30 -6.17
N ALA A 211 32.62 -10.73 -6.12
CA ALA A 211 33.78 -9.85 -6.11
C ALA A 211 33.98 -9.10 -7.44
N ALA A 212 33.53 -9.66 -8.57
CA ALA A 212 33.56 -9.04 -9.88
C ALA A 212 32.44 -7.98 -10.10
N GLY A 213 31.53 -7.86 -9.12
CA GLY A 213 30.42 -6.90 -9.11
C GLY A 213 29.18 -7.39 -9.89
N ASN A 214 29.13 -8.64 -10.35
CA ASN A 214 27.92 -9.22 -10.91
C ASN A 214 26.89 -9.39 -9.81
N ARG A 215 25.62 -9.16 -10.13
CA ARG A 215 24.54 -9.21 -9.16
C ARG A 215 23.29 -9.87 -9.74
N MET A 216 22.58 -10.59 -8.88
CA MET A 216 21.25 -11.13 -9.11
C MET A 216 20.32 -10.64 -8.01
N THR A 217 19.07 -10.40 -8.36
CA THR A 217 18.05 -9.98 -7.39
C THR A 217 16.84 -10.90 -7.47
N TYR A 218 16.37 -11.34 -6.33
CA TYR A 218 15.17 -12.15 -6.11
C TYR A 218 14.12 -11.28 -5.43
N GLY A 219 12.92 -11.26 -5.97
CA GLY A 219 11.86 -10.33 -5.60
C GLY A 219 11.88 -9.04 -6.42
N ALA A 220 10.74 -8.68 -6.98
CA ALA A 220 10.59 -7.49 -7.79
C ALA A 220 10.78 -6.20 -6.95
N PRO A 221 11.46 -5.16 -7.48
CA PRO A 221 11.58 -3.89 -6.79
C PRO A 221 10.28 -3.05 -6.82
N ASN A 222 9.38 -3.40 -7.72
CA ASN A 222 8.09 -2.75 -7.94
C ASN A 222 7.14 -3.73 -8.64
N ALA A 223 5.95 -3.29 -8.98
CA ALA A 223 4.90 -4.05 -9.65
C ALA A 223 5.25 -4.77 -10.96
N PHE A 224 6.42 -4.55 -11.52
CA PHE A 224 6.84 -5.21 -12.77
C PHE A 224 7.47 -6.59 -12.49
N VAL A 225 6.66 -7.51 -12.05
CA VAL A 225 7.01 -8.82 -11.48
C VAL A 225 7.71 -9.76 -12.46
N GLY A 226 7.48 -9.64 -13.77
CA GLY A 226 7.90 -10.65 -14.76
C GLY A 226 9.39 -10.73 -15.11
N ARG A 227 10.25 -9.87 -14.55
CA ARG A 227 11.69 -9.80 -14.90
C ARG A 227 12.64 -10.34 -13.82
N TYR A 228 12.12 -10.67 -12.64
CA TYR A 228 12.90 -11.10 -11.50
C TYR A 228 12.45 -12.48 -11.04
N PRO A 229 13.35 -13.36 -10.59
CA PRO A 229 12.97 -14.53 -9.80
C PRO A 229 12.13 -14.08 -8.59
N LYS A 230 11.22 -14.94 -8.14
CA LYS A 230 10.40 -14.65 -6.97
C LYS A 230 11.28 -14.43 -5.74
N GLY A 231 10.92 -13.46 -4.92
CA GLY A 231 11.43 -13.25 -3.57
C GLY A 231 10.64 -14.07 -2.55
N VAL A 232 10.91 -13.85 -1.29
CA VAL A 232 10.15 -14.43 -0.19
C VAL A 232 9.10 -13.43 0.27
N VAL A 233 7.91 -13.90 0.58
CA VAL A 233 6.83 -13.12 1.20
C VAL A 233 6.67 -13.58 2.64
N VAL A 234 6.55 -12.64 3.54
CA VAL A 234 6.23 -12.89 4.95
C VAL A 234 4.88 -12.27 5.27
N ARG A 235 3.92 -13.09 5.63
CA ARG A 235 2.63 -12.64 6.17
C ARG A 235 2.80 -12.44 7.68
N LEU A 236 2.73 -11.18 8.11
CA LEU A 236 2.67 -10.85 9.53
C LEU A 236 1.21 -10.89 9.96
N GLN A 237 0.90 -11.85 10.83
CA GLN A 237 -0.44 -12.13 11.32
C GLN A 237 -0.72 -11.33 12.59
N GLY A 238 -1.94 -10.79 12.68
CA GLY A 238 -2.53 -10.26 13.88
C GLY A 238 -3.74 -11.11 14.32
N ILE A 239 -4.83 -10.42 14.61
CA ILE A 239 -6.16 -11.02 14.68
C ILE A 239 -6.91 -10.52 13.46
N ASP A 240 -6.93 -11.31 12.40
CA ASP A 240 -7.60 -11.00 11.15
C ASP A 240 -9.02 -11.56 11.22
N ALA A 241 -10.03 -10.69 11.11
CA ALA A 241 -11.43 -11.08 11.19
C ALA A 241 -12.28 -10.32 10.16
N GLY A 242 -13.33 -10.97 9.64
CA GLY A 242 -14.25 -10.36 8.69
C GLY A 242 -15.52 -11.16 8.54
N PHE A 243 -16.59 -10.47 8.19
CA PHE A 243 -17.86 -11.07 7.84
C PHE A 243 -17.87 -11.51 6.37
N THR A 244 -18.66 -12.53 6.05
CA THR A 244 -18.84 -13.01 4.67
C THR A 244 -19.70 -12.09 3.80
N LYS A 245 -20.46 -11.19 4.42
CA LYS A 245 -21.24 -10.11 3.75
C LYS A 245 -21.05 -8.81 4.52
N PRO A 246 -21.19 -7.64 3.86
CA PRO A 246 -21.06 -6.35 4.55
C PRO A 246 -22.25 -6.00 5.43
N SER A 247 -23.43 -6.60 5.20
CA SER A 247 -24.66 -6.25 5.93
C SER A 247 -25.54 -7.45 6.26
N TYR A 248 -26.33 -7.30 7.32
CA TYR A 248 -27.25 -8.33 7.84
C TYR A 248 -28.52 -7.69 8.39
N LEU A 249 -29.60 -8.48 8.48
CA LEU A 249 -30.79 -8.12 9.23
C LEU A 249 -30.58 -8.39 10.74
N PRO A 250 -31.31 -7.72 11.64
CA PRO A 250 -31.39 -8.10 13.04
C PRO A 250 -31.80 -9.57 13.18
N GLY A 251 -31.12 -10.33 14.03
CA GLY A 251 -31.36 -11.77 14.25
C GLY A 251 -30.86 -12.70 13.14
N GLU A 252 -30.30 -12.19 12.03
CA GLU A 252 -29.76 -13.01 10.93
C GLU A 252 -28.56 -13.82 11.41
N LEU A 253 -28.42 -15.06 10.91
CA LEU A 253 -27.22 -15.88 11.11
C LEU A 253 -26.12 -15.41 10.15
N ALA A 254 -25.10 -14.80 10.68
CA ALA A 254 -23.90 -14.37 9.98
C ALA A 254 -22.76 -15.37 10.19
N GLN A 255 -21.72 -15.24 9.36
CA GLN A 255 -20.47 -15.99 9.49
C GLN A 255 -19.28 -15.05 9.57
N ILE A 256 -18.42 -15.29 10.57
CA ILE A 256 -17.16 -14.56 10.75
C ILE A 256 -16.01 -15.53 10.50
N HIS A 257 -15.15 -15.23 9.55
CA HIS A 257 -13.89 -15.91 9.37
C HIS A 257 -12.81 -15.21 10.19
N ILE A 258 -12.04 -16.01 10.93
CA ILE A 258 -11.01 -15.52 11.86
C ILE A 258 -9.71 -16.27 11.59
N ALA A 259 -8.60 -15.54 11.53
CA ALA A 259 -7.25 -16.08 11.41
C ALA A 259 -6.34 -15.40 12.43
N THR A 260 -5.82 -16.17 13.37
CA THR A 260 -4.90 -15.71 14.41
C THR A 260 -4.14 -16.87 15.03
N ASP A 261 -3.02 -16.60 15.68
CA ASP A 261 -2.29 -17.56 16.49
C ASP A 261 -2.66 -17.53 17.97
N GLU A 262 -3.56 -16.65 18.39
CA GLU A 262 -4.06 -16.61 19.77
C GLU A 262 -4.72 -17.95 20.16
N PRO A 263 -4.45 -18.49 21.37
CA PRO A 263 -5.11 -19.71 21.83
C PRO A 263 -6.55 -19.49 22.31
N SER A 264 -6.92 -18.25 22.63
CA SER A 264 -8.27 -17.86 23.06
C SER A 264 -8.52 -16.42 22.66
N LEU A 265 -9.81 -16.08 22.44
CA LEU A 265 -10.24 -14.74 22.07
C LEU A 265 -11.42 -14.32 22.93
N GLU A 266 -11.51 -13.05 23.26
CA GLU A 266 -12.73 -12.40 23.76
C GLU A 266 -13.41 -11.69 22.59
N LEU A 267 -14.68 -12.02 22.36
CA LEU A 267 -15.54 -11.38 21.35
C LEU A 267 -16.51 -10.42 22.03
N ARG A 268 -16.58 -9.18 21.55
CA ARG A 268 -17.52 -8.14 21.97
C ARG A 268 -18.12 -7.45 20.76
N VAL A 269 -19.32 -6.88 20.90
CA VAL A 269 -20.00 -6.14 19.84
C VAL A 269 -20.12 -4.66 20.22
N PHE A 270 -19.79 -3.78 19.26
CA PHE A 270 -19.81 -2.34 19.46
C PHE A 270 -20.62 -1.64 18.37
N HIS A 271 -21.30 -0.56 18.75
CA HIS A 271 -21.92 0.39 17.83
C HIS A 271 -20.95 1.53 17.54
N SER A 272 -20.63 1.78 16.28
CA SER A 272 -19.72 2.86 15.83
C SER A 272 -20.49 4.15 15.59
N GLY A 273 -19.94 5.27 16.05
CA GLY A 273 -20.49 6.63 15.86
C GLY A 273 -21.00 7.29 17.14
N PRO A 274 -21.72 6.61 18.08
CA PRO A 274 -22.20 7.27 19.29
C PRO A 274 -21.17 7.39 20.41
N GLU A 275 -19.96 6.84 20.26
CA GLU A 275 -18.91 6.87 21.28
C GLU A 275 -18.47 8.30 21.64
N GLN A 276 -18.18 8.51 22.94
CA GLN A 276 -17.68 9.79 23.47
C GLN A 276 -16.16 9.96 23.29
N VAL A 277 -15.43 8.85 23.20
CA VAL A 277 -13.98 8.83 23.00
C VAL A 277 -13.68 8.50 21.56
N VAL A 278 -13.19 9.50 20.84
CA VAL A 278 -12.90 9.41 19.40
C VAL A 278 -11.51 8.79 19.18
N THR A 279 -11.39 7.91 18.20
CA THR A 279 -10.08 7.47 17.69
C THR A 279 -9.68 8.24 16.43
N TYR A 280 -8.38 8.49 16.28
CA TYR A 280 -7.80 9.11 15.09
C TYR A 280 -6.77 8.18 14.43
N ALA A 281 -6.84 6.88 14.71
CA ALA A 281 -5.92 5.90 14.17
C ALA A 281 -6.54 5.09 13.03
N ASP A 282 -5.78 4.87 11.96
CA ASP A 282 -6.18 4.07 10.79
C ASP A 282 -6.43 2.57 11.11
N ASN A 283 -6.08 2.11 12.30
CA ASN A 283 -6.09 0.71 12.70
C ASN A 283 -6.83 0.46 14.02
N GLN A 284 -7.72 1.37 14.39
CA GLN A 284 -8.59 1.26 15.57
C GLN A 284 -10.00 1.66 15.22
N LEU A 285 -10.97 0.95 15.81
CA LEU A 285 -12.36 1.39 15.92
C LEU A 285 -12.65 1.70 17.38
N ALA A 286 -13.39 2.78 17.60
CA ALA A 286 -14.01 3.07 18.88
C ALA A 286 -15.53 2.93 18.72
N GLY A 287 -16.25 2.64 19.79
CA GLY A 287 -17.68 2.45 19.75
C GLY A 287 -18.26 2.27 21.15
N VAL A 288 -19.57 2.18 21.22
CA VAL A 288 -20.30 1.84 22.45
C VAL A 288 -20.62 0.36 22.42
N GLU A 289 -20.20 -0.37 23.47
CA GLU A 289 -20.50 -1.81 23.62
C GLU A 289 -22.02 -2.02 23.73
N VAL A 290 -22.54 -2.96 22.96
CA VAL A 290 -24.00 -3.19 22.84
C VAL A 290 -24.43 -4.59 23.25
N ASP A 291 -23.50 -5.48 23.57
CA ASP A 291 -23.78 -6.83 24.06
C ASP A 291 -23.69 -6.91 25.61
N ALA A 292 -24.07 -8.06 26.14
CA ALA A 292 -24.11 -8.31 27.61
C ALA A 292 -22.71 -8.61 28.19
N GLY A 293 -21.64 -8.40 27.46
CA GLY A 293 -20.26 -8.66 27.84
C GLY A 293 -19.57 -9.69 26.93
N PRO A 294 -18.29 -10.02 27.22
CA PRO A 294 -17.48 -10.80 26.30
C PRO A 294 -17.94 -12.26 26.18
N THR A 295 -17.92 -12.75 24.93
CA THR A 295 -17.99 -14.20 24.67
C THR A 295 -16.57 -14.72 24.49
N THR A 296 -16.17 -15.71 25.32
CA THR A 296 -14.85 -16.34 25.17
C THR A 296 -14.91 -17.44 24.11
N LEU A 297 -13.95 -17.39 23.18
CA LEU A 297 -13.75 -18.40 22.15
C LEU A 297 -12.48 -19.20 22.45
N ASP A 298 -12.59 -20.54 22.55
CA ASP A 298 -11.42 -21.43 22.55
C ASP A 298 -10.90 -21.57 21.13
N TRP A 299 -9.69 -21.04 20.90
CA TRP A 299 -9.09 -20.97 19.58
C TRP A 299 -7.85 -21.86 19.43
N ALA A 300 -7.46 -22.59 20.47
CA ALA A 300 -6.22 -23.36 20.52
C ALA A 300 -6.01 -24.30 19.32
N GLN A 301 -7.07 -24.96 18.83
CA GLN A 301 -7.01 -25.87 17.68
C GLN A 301 -6.95 -25.16 16.32
N TRP A 302 -7.21 -23.85 16.25
CA TRP A 302 -7.32 -23.07 15.00
C TRP A 302 -6.11 -22.15 14.76
N ARG A 303 -5.12 -22.14 15.66
CA ARG A 303 -3.93 -21.26 15.61
C ARG A 303 -3.16 -21.30 14.30
N SER A 304 -3.26 -22.38 13.53
CA SER A 304 -2.49 -22.55 12.28
C SER A 304 -3.34 -22.53 11.01
N ARG A 305 -4.60 -22.10 11.10
CA ARG A 305 -5.49 -21.94 9.93
C ARG A 305 -6.62 -20.98 10.22
N GLN A 306 -7.14 -20.37 9.15
CA GLN A 306 -8.40 -19.65 9.24
C GLN A 306 -9.54 -20.62 9.61
N HIS A 307 -10.44 -20.17 10.46
CA HIS A 307 -11.66 -20.89 10.78
C HIS A 307 -12.85 -19.92 10.79
N THR A 308 -14.01 -20.42 10.40
CA THR A 308 -15.26 -19.65 10.33
C THR A 308 -16.20 -20.10 11.45
N ILE A 309 -16.74 -19.12 12.16
CA ILE A 309 -17.75 -19.36 13.21
C ILE A 309 -19.09 -18.77 12.78
N ASP A 310 -20.15 -19.36 13.29
CA ASP A 310 -21.49 -18.79 13.20
C ASP A 310 -21.66 -17.69 14.26
N PHE A 311 -22.28 -16.57 13.84
CA PHE A 311 -22.54 -15.42 14.68
C PHE A 311 -24.00 -14.98 14.49
N HIS A 312 -24.78 -15.02 15.54
CA HIS A 312 -26.14 -14.47 15.52
C HIS A 312 -26.06 -12.96 15.73
N VAL A 313 -26.43 -12.21 14.68
CA VAL A 313 -26.52 -10.75 14.77
C VAL A 313 -27.54 -10.38 15.84
N PRO A 314 -27.17 -9.62 16.88
CA PRO A 314 -28.14 -9.23 17.89
C PRO A 314 -29.31 -8.43 17.31
N ASP A 315 -30.41 -8.34 18.04
CA ASP A 315 -31.56 -7.51 17.67
C ASP A 315 -31.24 -6.02 17.92
N LEU A 316 -30.51 -5.44 16.96
CA LEU A 316 -29.97 -4.08 17.01
C LEU A 316 -30.70 -3.17 16.04
N PRO A 317 -30.82 -1.86 16.34
CA PRO A 317 -31.24 -0.85 15.38
C PRO A 317 -30.34 -0.81 14.14
N SER A 318 -30.86 -0.28 13.02
CA SER A 318 -30.06 -0.05 11.84
C SER A 318 -28.88 0.89 12.15
N GLY A 319 -27.65 0.50 11.71
CA GLY A 319 -26.43 1.20 12.05
C GLY A 319 -25.17 0.47 11.60
N LEU A 320 -24.03 1.10 11.83
CA LEU A 320 -22.71 0.49 11.64
C LEU A 320 -22.23 -0.11 12.98
N TYR A 321 -21.93 -1.38 12.96
CA TYR A 321 -21.43 -2.14 14.12
C TYR A 321 -20.13 -2.83 13.78
N TYR A 322 -19.41 -3.28 14.81
CA TYR A 322 -18.28 -4.18 14.62
C TYR A 322 -18.16 -5.18 15.76
N VAL A 323 -17.68 -6.36 15.40
CA VAL A 323 -17.15 -7.32 16.36
C VAL A 323 -15.70 -6.92 16.65
N GLN A 324 -15.34 -6.81 17.92
CA GLN A 324 -13.96 -6.74 18.39
C GLN A 324 -13.55 -8.11 18.92
N LEU A 325 -12.40 -8.58 18.48
CA LEU A 325 -11.75 -9.77 18.99
C LEU A 325 -10.47 -9.34 19.72
N ALA A 326 -10.34 -9.72 20.99
CA ALA A 326 -9.17 -9.41 21.80
C ALA A 326 -8.45 -10.69 22.23
N GLY A 327 -7.15 -10.75 22.01
CA GLY A 327 -6.25 -11.79 22.50
C GLY A 327 -5.76 -11.51 23.90
N ALA A 328 -5.27 -12.54 24.59
CA ALA A 328 -4.70 -12.42 25.93
C ALA A 328 -3.41 -11.57 25.98
N ASP A 329 -2.72 -11.44 24.88
CA ASP A 329 -1.51 -10.60 24.73
C ASP A 329 -1.83 -9.10 24.47
N GLY A 330 -3.11 -8.73 24.40
CA GLY A 330 -3.59 -7.37 24.18
C GLY A 330 -3.70 -6.97 22.70
N ARG A 331 -3.44 -7.89 21.76
CA ARG A 331 -3.76 -7.64 20.34
C ARG A 331 -5.26 -7.59 20.15
N VAL A 332 -5.72 -6.75 19.22
CA VAL A 332 -7.13 -6.64 18.85
C VAL A 332 -7.29 -6.69 17.33
N GLY A 333 -8.40 -7.30 16.90
CA GLY A 333 -8.89 -7.27 15.52
C GLY A 333 -10.35 -6.86 15.50
N TYR A 334 -10.81 -6.35 14.36
CA TYR A 334 -12.16 -5.85 14.16
C TYR A 334 -12.80 -6.52 12.95
N ALA A 335 -14.12 -6.68 13.00
CA ALA A 335 -14.95 -7.11 11.89
C ALA A 335 -16.18 -6.19 11.80
N PRO A 336 -16.18 -5.15 10.96
CA PRO A 336 -17.31 -4.26 10.80
C PRO A 336 -18.44 -4.94 10.01
N PHE A 337 -19.69 -4.58 10.33
CA PHE A 337 -20.89 -5.01 9.62
C PHE A 337 -21.99 -3.98 9.77
N VAL A 338 -22.87 -3.90 8.78
CA VAL A 338 -24.05 -3.04 8.80
C VAL A 338 -25.25 -3.84 9.25
N VAL A 339 -26.00 -3.33 10.22
CA VAL A 339 -27.35 -3.80 10.51
C VAL A 339 -28.31 -2.98 9.65
N ARG A 340 -28.87 -3.59 8.59
CA ARG A 340 -29.81 -2.93 7.69
C ARG A 340 -31.24 -3.03 8.21
N PRO A 341 -32.14 -2.10 7.81
CA PRO A 341 -33.53 -2.11 8.26
C PRO A 341 -34.27 -3.37 7.75
N THR A 342 -35.15 -3.92 8.54
CA THR A 342 -36.05 -5.00 8.12
C THR A 342 -37.10 -4.53 7.11
N THR A 343 -37.50 -3.28 7.21
CA THR A 343 -38.41 -2.59 6.29
C THR A 343 -37.88 -1.18 6.05
N LEU A 344 -37.70 -0.80 4.80
CA LEU A 344 -37.17 0.50 4.42
C LEU A 344 -38.08 1.63 4.91
N GLY A 345 -37.48 2.66 5.53
CA GLY A 345 -38.15 3.88 5.99
C GLY A 345 -39.02 3.68 7.24
N LEU A 346 -38.90 2.54 7.94
CA LEU A 346 -39.70 2.26 9.14
C LEU A 346 -39.25 3.07 10.35
N ALA A 347 -37.95 3.12 10.58
CA ALA A 347 -37.37 3.78 11.76
C ALA A 347 -36.92 5.24 11.45
N SER A 348 -36.61 5.54 10.21
CA SER A 348 -36.18 6.88 9.78
C SER A 348 -36.53 7.12 8.29
N ARG A 349 -36.85 8.38 7.99
CA ARG A 349 -37.03 8.85 6.60
C ARG A 349 -35.71 9.25 5.94
N VAL A 350 -34.56 9.01 6.60
CA VAL A 350 -33.22 9.27 6.05
C VAL A 350 -32.46 7.96 5.96
N LEU A 351 -31.86 7.72 4.80
CA LEU A 351 -30.99 6.58 4.52
C LEU A 351 -29.54 7.05 4.42
N VAL A 352 -28.63 6.40 5.13
CA VAL A 352 -27.17 6.55 4.97
C VAL A 352 -26.64 5.32 4.24
N VAL A 353 -25.90 5.54 3.17
CA VAL A 353 -25.22 4.50 2.38
C VAL A 353 -23.75 4.49 2.76
N LEU A 354 -23.26 3.32 3.16
CA LEU A 354 -21.86 3.11 3.51
C LEU A 354 -21.11 2.56 2.30
N PRO A 355 -19.94 3.14 1.91
CA PRO A 355 -19.24 2.84 0.65
C PRO A 355 -18.42 1.55 0.74
N THR A 356 -19.04 0.42 1.03
CA THR A 356 -18.39 -0.87 1.31
C THR A 356 -17.63 -1.43 0.10
N ASN A 357 -18.10 -1.19 -1.12
CA ASN A 357 -17.40 -1.53 -2.37
C ASN A 357 -16.10 -0.73 -2.47
N THR A 358 -16.15 0.58 -2.20
CA THR A 358 -14.98 1.46 -2.24
C THR A 358 -14.00 1.12 -1.12
N TRP A 359 -14.47 0.83 0.09
CA TRP A 359 -13.59 0.34 1.16
C TRP A 359 -12.81 -0.90 0.72
N GLN A 360 -13.46 -1.86 0.06
CA GLN A 360 -12.77 -3.06 -0.44
C GLN A 360 -11.88 -2.77 -1.65
N ALA A 361 -12.24 -1.83 -2.51
CA ALA A 361 -11.39 -1.41 -3.63
C ALA A 361 -10.05 -0.82 -3.17
N TYR A 362 -10.04 -0.10 -2.05
CA TYR A 362 -8.84 0.47 -1.44
C TYR A 362 -8.22 -0.41 -0.33
N ASN A 363 -8.73 -1.62 -0.14
CA ASN A 363 -8.18 -2.57 0.82
C ASN A 363 -6.98 -3.32 0.23
N PHE A 364 -5.78 -3.02 0.71
CA PHE A 364 -4.52 -3.63 0.27
C PHE A 364 -4.23 -5.00 0.95
N GLN A 365 -5.26 -5.70 1.38
CA GLN A 365 -5.11 -7.08 1.88
C GLN A 365 -4.59 -7.98 0.76
N ASP A 366 -3.56 -8.75 1.05
CA ASP A 366 -2.92 -9.71 0.17
C ASP A 366 -3.33 -11.12 0.61
N VAL A 367 -4.31 -11.69 -0.06
CA VAL A 367 -4.87 -13.01 0.26
C VAL A 367 -4.07 -14.11 -0.43
N ASP A 368 -3.67 -13.89 -1.70
CA ASP A 368 -2.92 -14.87 -2.48
C ASP A 368 -1.44 -15.00 -2.07
N GLY A 369 -0.94 -14.05 -1.28
CA GLY A 369 0.41 -14.11 -0.69
C GLY A 369 1.52 -13.83 -1.69
N ASP A 370 1.26 -13.06 -2.75
CA ASP A 370 2.27 -12.68 -3.74
C ASP A 370 3.16 -11.50 -3.28
N GLY A 371 2.81 -10.87 -2.16
CA GLY A 371 3.48 -9.73 -1.55
C GLY A 371 2.89 -8.38 -1.96
N TYR A 372 1.79 -8.35 -2.71
CA TYR A 372 1.06 -7.15 -3.11
C TYR A 372 -0.43 -7.29 -2.75
N GLY A 373 -1.08 -6.18 -2.46
CA GLY A 373 -2.51 -6.22 -2.10
C GLY A 373 -3.40 -6.59 -3.30
N ASP A 374 -4.47 -7.34 -3.05
CA ASP A 374 -5.46 -7.77 -4.04
C ASP A 374 -6.42 -6.64 -4.40
N THR A 375 -5.91 -5.56 -4.95
CA THR A 375 -6.67 -4.36 -5.31
C THR A 375 -6.26 -3.85 -6.70
N TRP A 376 -7.08 -2.96 -7.27
CA TRP A 376 -6.76 -2.29 -8.53
C TRP A 376 -5.60 -1.30 -8.41
N TYR A 377 -5.17 -0.94 -7.20
CA TYR A 377 -4.14 0.07 -6.91
C TYR A 377 -2.79 -0.51 -6.50
N ALA A 378 -2.72 -1.81 -6.24
CA ALA A 378 -1.44 -2.49 -6.04
C ALA A 378 -0.79 -2.81 -7.40
N GLY A 379 0.44 -3.20 -7.39
CA GLY A 379 1.07 -3.65 -8.59
C GLY A 379 1.59 -5.08 -8.48
N PRO A 380 1.25 -5.99 -9.40
CA PRO A 380 0.39 -5.74 -10.57
C PRO A 380 -1.07 -5.53 -10.16
N PRO A 381 -1.84 -4.70 -10.90
CA PRO A 381 -3.24 -4.49 -10.54
C PRO A 381 -4.04 -5.76 -10.75
N ASN A 382 -4.85 -6.11 -9.76
CA ASN A 382 -5.80 -7.20 -9.88
C ASN A 382 -6.91 -6.87 -10.87
N ARG A 383 -7.47 -7.88 -11.51
CA ARG A 383 -8.66 -7.71 -12.38
C ARG A 383 -9.93 -7.56 -11.56
N TYR A 384 -9.94 -8.11 -10.37
CA TYR A 384 -11.10 -8.29 -9.51
C TYR A 384 -10.79 -7.85 -8.10
N VAL A 385 -11.81 -7.41 -7.39
CA VAL A 385 -11.79 -7.15 -5.95
C VAL A 385 -12.83 -8.03 -5.28
N ASP A 386 -12.42 -8.81 -4.31
CA ASP A 386 -13.32 -9.63 -3.49
C ASP A 386 -13.83 -8.81 -2.30
N LEU A 387 -15.14 -8.74 -2.14
CA LEU A 387 -15.82 -7.99 -1.06
C LEU A 387 -15.77 -8.70 0.30
N GLY A 388 -15.49 -10.01 0.33
CA GLY A 388 -15.41 -10.81 1.55
C GLY A 388 -14.05 -10.79 2.25
N ARG A 389 -13.08 -9.97 1.81
CA ARG A 389 -11.75 -9.89 2.44
C ARG A 389 -11.79 -9.14 3.76
N THR A 390 -10.96 -9.58 4.72
CA THR A 390 -10.68 -8.79 5.92
C THR A 390 -9.99 -7.47 5.55
N TYR A 391 -10.26 -6.39 6.27
CA TYR A 391 -9.53 -5.15 6.05
C TYR A 391 -8.12 -5.23 6.66
N ILE A 392 -7.11 -4.82 5.89
CA ILE A 392 -5.68 -4.97 6.22
C ILE A 392 -5.27 -4.28 7.55
N ALA A 393 -5.95 -3.20 7.92
CA ALA A 393 -5.62 -2.42 9.12
C ALA A 393 -6.32 -2.98 10.36
N ARG A 394 -6.10 -4.25 10.69
CA ARG A 394 -6.75 -4.96 11.80
C ARG A 394 -8.27 -5.07 11.66
N GLY A 395 -8.80 -5.04 10.44
CA GLY A 395 -10.24 -5.07 10.19
C GLY A 395 -10.90 -3.69 10.10
N VAL A 396 -10.14 -2.60 10.18
CA VAL A 396 -10.67 -1.22 10.02
C VAL A 396 -10.73 -0.88 8.53
N PRO A 397 -11.87 -0.37 8.02
CA PRO A 397 -11.98 0.11 6.65
C PRO A 397 -10.95 1.20 6.32
N PRO A 398 -10.45 1.29 5.09
CA PRO A 398 -9.43 2.27 4.72
C PRO A 398 -9.88 3.70 4.97
N ARG A 399 -9.10 4.46 5.73
CA ARG A 399 -9.35 5.89 6.03
C ARG A 399 -10.65 6.19 6.79
N PHE A 400 -11.30 5.20 7.38
CA PHE A 400 -12.57 5.31 8.07
C PHE A 400 -12.63 6.47 9.08
N TYR A 401 -11.63 6.62 9.95
CA TYR A 401 -11.58 7.69 10.94
C TYR A 401 -11.55 9.10 10.32
N ARG A 402 -11.10 9.20 9.07
CA ARG A 402 -10.90 10.48 8.37
C ARG A 402 -12.09 10.87 7.49
N TYR A 403 -12.72 9.88 6.83
CA TYR A 403 -13.74 10.16 5.84
C TYR A 403 -15.16 9.89 6.35
N ASP A 404 -15.34 8.80 7.08
CA ASP A 404 -16.65 8.27 7.42
C ASP A 404 -17.04 8.58 8.89
N LEU A 405 -16.16 8.27 9.86
CA LEU A 405 -16.44 8.38 11.29
C LEU A 405 -16.88 9.79 11.75
N PRO A 406 -16.30 10.91 11.28
CA PRO A 406 -16.73 12.25 11.73
C PRO A 406 -18.17 12.58 11.34
N PHE A 407 -18.68 12.06 10.21
CA PHE A 407 -20.09 12.20 9.86
C PHE A 407 -20.97 11.38 10.82
N LEU A 408 -20.59 10.14 11.13
CA LEU A 408 -21.33 9.30 12.10
C LEU A 408 -21.38 9.96 13.47
N HIS A 409 -20.28 10.53 13.96
CA HIS A 409 -20.25 11.31 15.21
C HIS A 409 -21.20 12.50 15.15
N TRP A 410 -21.15 13.30 14.06
CA TRP A 410 -22.07 14.43 13.90
C TRP A 410 -23.52 13.95 13.94
N LEU A 411 -23.86 12.87 13.24
CA LEU A 411 -25.19 12.30 13.17
C LEU A 411 -25.73 11.98 14.57
N TYR A 412 -25.00 11.16 15.32
CA TYR A 412 -25.44 10.71 16.66
C TYR A 412 -25.36 11.81 17.70
N TRP A 413 -24.31 12.62 17.74
CA TRP A 413 -24.16 13.70 18.74
C TRP A 413 -25.11 14.86 18.50
N SER A 414 -25.63 15.02 17.30
CA SER A 414 -26.67 15.99 16.97
C SER A 414 -28.08 15.42 17.15
N GLY A 415 -28.21 14.22 17.69
CA GLY A 415 -29.52 13.58 17.95
C GLY A 415 -30.32 13.26 16.68
N LYS A 416 -29.63 13.08 15.55
CA LYS A 416 -30.26 12.74 14.28
C LYS A 416 -30.40 11.23 14.15
N ASN A 417 -31.43 10.79 13.42
CA ASN A 417 -31.73 9.37 13.20
C ASN A 417 -31.71 9.06 11.71
N ALA A 418 -31.10 7.93 11.37
CA ALA A 418 -31.05 7.42 10.00
C ALA A 418 -31.09 5.88 10.01
N GLU A 419 -31.54 5.31 8.90
CA GLU A 419 -31.33 3.90 8.59
C GLU A 419 -30.04 3.77 7.76
N PHE A 420 -29.40 2.62 7.85
CA PHE A 420 -28.11 2.35 7.19
C PHE A 420 -28.20 1.14 6.28
N ILE A 421 -27.57 1.23 5.13
CA ILE A 421 -27.30 0.08 4.24
C ILE A 421 -25.84 0.12 3.76
N SER A 422 -25.33 -1.02 3.30
CA SER A 422 -24.16 -1.03 2.44
C SER A 422 -24.57 -0.71 0.99
N ASP A 423 -23.65 -0.16 0.19
CA ASP A 423 -23.87 0.00 -1.25
C ASP A 423 -24.25 -1.33 -1.94
N SER A 424 -23.72 -2.45 -1.46
CA SER A 424 -24.09 -3.79 -1.93
C SER A 424 -25.57 -4.16 -1.71
N ASP A 425 -26.26 -3.49 -0.78
CA ASP A 425 -27.69 -3.77 -0.49
C ASP A 425 -28.64 -3.18 -1.54
N PHE A 426 -28.17 -2.26 -2.39
CA PHE A 426 -28.96 -1.78 -3.53
C PHE A 426 -29.37 -2.91 -4.47
N ASP A 427 -28.61 -4.01 -4.54
CA ASP A 427 -29.01 -5.20 -5.30
C ASP A 427 -30.34 -5.81 -4.82
N GLN A 428 -30.78 -5.50 -3.59
CA GLN A 428 -32.01 -6.03 -2.98
C GLN A 428 -33.18 -5.01 -3.07
N ILE A 429 -32.91 -3.77 -3.46
CA ILE A 429 -33.92 -2.72 -3.62
C ILE A 429 -34.46 -2.80 -5.05
N ALA A 430 -35.74 -3.14 -5.19
CA ALA A 430 -36.28 -3.43 -6.51
C ALA A 430 -36.32 -2.19 -7.42
N THR A 431 -36.73 -1.03 -6.90
CA THR A 431 -36.91 0.19 -7.70
C THR A 431 -36.63 1.47 -6.92
N GLY A 432 -36.33 2.57 -7.62
CA GLY A 432 -36.23 3.90 -7.02
C GLY A 432 -37.58 4.43 -6.51
N ASP A 433 -38.70 3.90 -6.99
CA ASP A 433 -40.03 4.21 -6.47
C ASP A 433 -40.22 3.69 -5.03
N ASP A 434 -39.57 2.56 -4.69
CA ASP A 434 -39.59 2.01 -3.34
C ASP A 434 -38.77 2.87 -2.39
N LEU A 435 -37.62 3.39 -2.85
CA LEU A 435 -36.84 4.38 -2.08
C LEU A 435 -37.62 5.67 -1.86
N ALA A 436 -38.28 6.21 -2.91
CA ALA A 436 -39.03 7.45 -2.80
C ALA A 436 -40.25 7.37 -1.84
N LYS A 437 -40.82 6.19 -1.67
CA LYS A 437 -41.85 5.93 -0.64
C LYS A 437 -41.24 5.86 0.76
N ALA A 438 -40.03 5.32 0.88
CA ALA A 438 -39.40 5.04 2.16
C ALA A 438 -38.64 6.24 2.72
N TYR A 439 -37.95 7.01 1.87
CA TYR A 439 -37.01 8.04 2.33
C TYR A 439 -37.27 9.39 1.68
N ASP A 440 -36.97 10.44 2.45
CA ASP A 440 -36.96 11.84 2.00
C ASP A 440 -35.55 12.27 1.62
N LEU A 441 -34.53 11.67 2.23
CA LEU A 441 -33.11 11.93 1.99
C LEU A 441 -32.30 10.64 1.93
N ILE A 442 -31.41 10.55 0.93
CA ILE A 442 -30.32 9.58 0.90
C ILE A 442 -28.99 10.33 1.02
N VAL A 443 -28.15 9.87 1.95
CA VAL A 443 -26.82 10.43 2.23
C VAL A 443 -25.75 9.43 1.80
N PHE A 444 -24.90 9.84 0.88
CA PHE A 444 -23.63 9.22 0.56
C PHE A 444 -22.54 9.95 1.35
N GLU A 445 -22.24 9.39 2.52
CA GLU A 445 -21.46 10.13 3.53
C GLU A 445 -19.94 10.06 3.28
N GLY A 446 -19.48 8.97 2.65
CA GLY A 446 -18.09 8.69 2.33
C GLY A 446 -17.80 8.71 0.83
N HIS A 447 -16.72 8.06 0.46
CA HIS A 447 -16.24 7.98 -0.93
C HIS A 447 -16.98 6.89 -1.72
N GLU A 448 -18.06 7.24 -2.42
CA GLU A 448 -18.91 6.30 -3.20
C GLU A 448 -18.44 6.19 -4.66
N GLU A 449 -17.26 5.60 -4.90
CA GLU A 449 -16.60 5.62 -6.22
C GLU A 449 -17.05 4.48 -7.15
N TYR A 450 -17.34 3.28 -6.60
CA TYR A 450 -17.53 2.03 -7.35
C TYR A 450 -19.00 1.58 -7.34
N VAL A 451 -19.75 1.93 -8.38
CA VAL A 451 -21.21 1.86 -8.41
C VAL A 451 -21.69 0.84 -9.44
N LEU A 452 -22.63 0.00 -9.02
CA LEU A 452 -23.32 -0.98 -9.87
C LEU A 452 -24.35 -0.30 -10.80
N PRO A 453 -24.65 -0.87 -11.98
CA PRO A 453 -25.69 -0.33 -12.86
C PRO A 453 -27.06 -0.20 -12.18
N HIS A 454 -27.45 -1.20 -11.41
CA HIS A 454 -28.72 -1.19 -10.72
C HIS A 454 -28.78 -0.10 -9.63
N GLU A 455 -27.74 0.07 -8.87
CA GLU A 455 -27.61 1.15 -7.88
C GLU A 455 -27.76 2.52 -8.54
N TYR A 456 -27.01 2.79 -9.63
CA TYR A 456 -27.16 4.05 -10.36
C TYR A 456 -28.61 4.27 -10.85
N ASP A 457 -29.25 3.23 -11.41
CA ASP A 457 -30.63 3.30 -11.91
C ASP A 457 -31.62 3.63 -10.80
N VAL A 458 -31.50 2.98 -9.65
CA VAL A 458 -32.39 3.15 -8.50
C VAL A 458 -32.22 4.54 -7.89
N VAL A 459 -30.98 5.02 -7.70
CA VAL A 459 -30.69 6.37 -7.15
C VAL A 459 -31.13 7.46 -8.13
N GLN A 460 -30.87 7.31 -9.43
CA GLN A 460 -31.34 8.26 -10.42
C GLN A 460 -32.88 8.34 -10.43
N ARG A 461 -33.56 7.20 -10.42
CA ARG A 461 -35.03 7.16 -10.39
C ARG A 461 -35.59 7.80 -9.11
N TYR A 462 -34.94 7.54 -7.96
CA TYR A 462 -35.30 8.17 -6.69
C TYR A 462 -35.26 9.71 -6.77
N ARG A 463 -34.13 10.26 -7.30
CA ARG A 463 -34.00 11.71 -7.52
C ARG A 463 -35.07 12.23 -8.48
N ASP A 464 -35.32 11.54 -9.58
CA ASP A 464 -36.28 11.96 -10.62
C ASP A 464 -37.74 11.99 -10.11
N LEU A 465 -38.00 11.28 -9.00
CA LEU A 465 -39.28 11.28 -8.29
C LEU A 465 -39.37 12.37 -7.19
N GLY A 466 -38.32 13.20 -7.00
CA GLY A 466 -38.30 14.25 -6.00
C GLY A 466 -37.53 13.91 -4.73
N GLY A 467 -36.89 12.74 -4.64
CA GLY A 467 -36.07 12.33 -3.50
C GLY A 467 -34.78 13.12 -3.42
N ASN A 468 -34.40 13.53 -2.20
CA ASN A 468 -33.24 14.37 -1.96
C ASN A 468 -31.95 13.57 -1.82
N LEU A 469 -30.82 14.11 -2.29
CA LEU A 469 -29.50 13.48 -2.23
C LEU A 469 -28.47 14.39 -1.58
N MET A 470 -27.59 13.81 -0.76
CA MET A 470 -26.47 14.52 -0.14
C MET A 470 -25.18 13.71 -0.30
N PHE A 471 -24.20 14.27 -1.04
CA PHE A 471 -22.88 13.68 -1.26
C PHE A 471 -21.84 14.49 -0.48
N LEU A 472 -21.17 13.85 0.50
CA LEU A 472 -20.23 14.52 1.40
C LEU A 472 -18.76 14.28 1.04
N SER A 473 -18.49 13.81 -0.15
CA SER A 473 -17.16 13.50 -0.67
C SER A 473 -16.98 14.02 -2.10
N ALA A 474 -15.97 13.57 -2.80
CA ALA A 474 -15.76 13.75 -4.23
C ALA A 474 -15.57 12.41 -4.93
N ASN A 475 -15.49 12.45 -6.27
CA ASN A 475 -15.31 11.28 -7.13
C ASN A 475 -16.37 10.20 -6.85
N ASN A 476 -17.58 10.63 -6.54
CA ASN A 476 -18.71 9.73 -6.33
C ASN A 476 -19.27 9.28 -7.66
N PHE A 477 -19.71 8.01 -7.75
CA PHE A 477 -20.33 7.40 -8.95
C PHE A 477 -19.43 7.42 -10.19
N PHE A 478 -18.11 7.31 -10.00
CA PHE A 478 -17.15 7.41 -11.09
C PHE A 478 -16.94 6.09 -11.86
N TRP A 479 -16.59 5.01 -11.14
CA TRP A 479 -16.37 3.72 -11.76
C TRP A 479 -17.65 2.90 -11.87
N LYS A 480 -17.98 2.51 -13.10
CA LYS A 480 -18.97 1.48 -13.37
C LYS A 480 -18.35 0.11 -13.10
N VAL A 481 -18.96 -0.67 -12.21
CA VAL A 481 -18.50 -2.02 -11.86
C VAL A 481 -19.58 -3.06 -12.17
N ALA A 482 -19.15 -4.30 -12.42
CA ALA A 482 -20.01 -5.48 -12.45
C ALA A 482 -19.73 -6.32 -11.21
N LYS A 483 -20.75 -7.01 -10.68
CA LYS A 483 -20.66 -7.88 -9.51
C LYS A 483 -21.08 -9.30 -9.88
N GLN A 484 -20.26 -10.27 -9.48
CA GLN A 484 -20.60 -11.68 -9.57
C GLN A 484 -20.31 -12.36 -8.22
N GLY A 485 -21.36 -12.71 -7.50
CA GLY A 485 -21.24 -13.15 -6.11
C GLY A 485 -20.64 -12.03 -5.25
N GLN A 486 -19.51 -12.28 -4.60
CA GLN A 486 -18.76 -11.29 -3.80
C GLN A 486 -17.60 -10.64 -4.56
N VAL A 487 -17.56 -10.77 -5.88
CA VAL A 487 -16.44 -10.27 -6.68
C VAL A 487 -16.88 -9.10 -7.55
N LEU A 488 -16.15 -7.98 -7.44
CA LEU A 488 -16.31 -6.80 -8.30
C LEU A 488 -15.29 -6.81 -9.44
N GLN A 489 -15.72 -6.32 -10.61
CA GLN A 489 -14.88 -6.04 -11.76
C GLN A 489 -15.14 -4.62 -12.27
N LYS A 490 -14.09 -3.83 -12.46
CA LYS A 490 -14.19 -2.54 -13.18
C LYS A 490 -14.49 -2.80 -14.66
N ILE A 491 -15.53 -2.14 -15.18
CA ILE A 491 -15.94 -2.26 -16.59
C ILE A 491 -15.88 -0.95 -17.36
N GLY A 492 -15.63 0.19 -16.70
CA GLY A 492 -15.44 1.50 -17.34
C GLY A 492 -15.81 2.65 -16.42
N GLU A 493 -15.76 3.85 -16.95
CA GLU A 493 -16.26 5.05 -16.28
C GLU A 493 -17.75 5.27 -16.63
N TRP A 494 -18.54 5.81 -15.73
CA TRP A 494 -19.94 6.09 -15.99
C TRP A 494 -20.13 7.13 -17.09
N ARG A 495 -19.23 8.14 -17.16
CA ARG A 495 -19.27 9.16 -18.22
C ARG A 495 -19.03 8.58 -19.62
N ASP A 496 -18.16 7.59 -19.74
CA ASP A 496 -17.91 6.87 -20.99
C ASP A 496 -19.12 6.01 -21.42
N ALA A 497 -19.92 5.58 -20.46
CA ALA A 497 -21.19 4.90 -20.71
C ALA A 497 -22.35 5.87 -21.05
N GLY A 498 -22.08 7.16 -21.25
CA GLY A 498 -23.07 8.20 -21.56
C GLY A 498 -23.90 8.66 -20.35
N ARG A 499 -23.47 8.34 -19.14
CA ARG A 499 -24.14 8.73 -17.87
C ARG A 499 -23.13 9.43 -16.96
N PRO A 500 -22.71 10.67 -17.26
CA PRO A 500 -21.73 11.39 -16.45
C PRO A 500 -22.30 11.69 -15.06
N GLU A 501 -21.44 11.62 -14.06
CA GLU A 501 -21.76 11.86 -12.65
C GLU A 501 -22.44 13.22 -12.46
N ALA A 502 -21.95 14.24 -13.20
CA ALA A 502 -22.49 15.60 -13.14
C ALA A 502 -24.00 15.66 -13.41
N ALA A 503 -24.55 14.79 -14.26
CA ALA A 503 -25.98 14.77 -14.57
C ALA A 503 -26.85 14.32 -13.39
N LEU A 504 -26.27 13.58 -12.45
CA LEU A 504 -26.94 13.09 -11.25
C LEU A 504 -26.55 13.92 -10.01
N ILE A 505 -25.27 14.18 -9.83
CA ILE A 505 -24.69 14.75 -8.60
C ILE A 505 -24.59 16.30 -8.68
N GLY A 506 -24.50 16.87 -9.90
CA GLY A 506 -24.27 18.29 -10.12
C GLY A 506 -22.81 18.64 -10.37
N VAL A 507 -21.89 17.78 -9.97
CA VAL A 507 -20.45 17.87 -10.19
C VAL A 507 -19.92 16.53 -10.67
N GLU A 508 -18.71 16.51 -11.26
CA GLU A 508 -18.00 15.31 -11.65
C GLU A 508 -16.51 15.39 -11.34
N TYR A 509 -15.86 14.24 -11.20
CA TYR A 509 -14.43 14.14 -10.93
C TYR A 509 -13.56 14.91 -11.94
N ARG A 510 -12.58 15.64 -11.40
CA ARG A 510 -11.63 16.45 -12.19
C ARG A 510 -10.20 15.97 -12.08
N ALA A 511 -9.72 15.72 -10.87
CA ALA A 511 -8.33 15.37 -10.65
C ALA A 511 -8.08 14.85 -9.24
N ASN A 512 -6.92 14.18 -9.07
CA ASN A 512 -6.33 13.83 -7.78
C ASN A 512 -4.84 14.20 -7.73
N ASP A 513 -4.28 14.28 -6.53
CA ASP A 513 -2.85 14.47 -6.32
C ASP A 513 -2.30 13.63 -5.14
N ASP A 514 -3.01 12.57 -4.74
CA ASP A 514 -2.67 11.70 -3.61
C ASP A 514 -2.51 12.46 -2.26
N GLY A 515 -3.18 13.63 -2.12
CA GLY A 515 -3.15 14.45 -0.90
C GLY A 515 -1.91 15.31 -0.71
N GLN A 516 -1.17 15.60 -1.79
CA GLN A 516 0.02 16.46 -1.72
C GLN A 516 -0.33 17.94 -1.54
N LYS A 517 -1.51 18.34 -2.02
CA LYS A 517 -2.01 19.71 -1.89
C LYS A 517 -3.40 19.70 -1.28
N GLN A 518 -3.65 20.64 -0.39
CA GLN A 518 -4.95 20.92 0.19
C GLN A 518 -5.21 22.43 0.14
N GLY A 519 -6.48 22.82 0.01
CA GLY A 519 -6.90 24.21 -0.07
C GLY A 519 -8.15 24.48 0.73
N LEU A 520 -8.40 25.75 1.00
CA LEU A 520 -9.61 26.20 1.69
C LEU A 520 -10.69 26.48 0.66
N PHE A 521 -11.91 26.03 0.91
CA PHE A 521 -13.05 26.49 0.15
C PHE A 521 -13.26 27.98 0.36
N VAL A 522 -13.46 28.70 -0.72
CA VAL A 522 -13.89 30.10 -0.74
C VAL A 522 -15.39 30.12 -1.05
N VAL A 523 -16.18 30.60 -0.11
CA VAL A 523 -17.64 30.67 -0.17
C VAL A 523 -18.08 31.64 -1.26
N GLN A 524 -19.13 31.29 -1.99
CA GLN A 524 -19.70 32.05 -3.09
C GLN A 524 -21.22 31.94 -3.09
N ASN A 525 -21.90 32.89 -3.74
CA ASN A 525 -23.33 32.83 -4.02
C ASN A 525 -24.21 32.60 -2.77
N THR A 526 -23.82 33.17 -1.62
CA THR A 526 -24.57 32.98 -0.38
C THR A 526 -26.01 33.50 -0.48
N ALA A 527 -26.26 34.48 -1.35
CA ALA A 527 -27.60 35.04 -1.61
C ALA A 527 -28.50 34.06 -2.41
N ALA A 528 -27.95 33.10 -3.15
CA ALA A 528 -28.75 32.13 -3.86
C ALA A 528 -29.35 31.07 -2.93
N GLU A 529 -28.57 30.64 -1.93
CA GLU A 529 -28.99 29.60 -0.97
C GLU A 529 -28.73 30.09 0.49
N PRO A 530 -29.41 31.16 0.96
CA PRO A 530 -29.11 31.78 2.26
C PRO A 530 -29.37 30.84 3.43
N TRP A 531 -30.30 29.90 3.31
CA TRP A 531 -30.61 28.89 4.33
C TRP A 531 -29.40 28.02 4.69
N LEU A 532 -28.53 27.68 3.72
CA LEU A 532 -27.35 26.84 3.96
C LEU A 532 -26.36 27.54 4.91
N TRP A 533 -26.22 28.85 4.77
CA TRP A 533 -25.24 29.67 5.48
C TRP A 533 -25.78 30.25 6.79
N ASP A 534 -27.08 30.05 7.07
CA ASP A 534 -27.70 30.57 8.28
C ASP A 534 -27.00 30.09 9.55
N GLY A 535 -26.61 31.04 10.40
CA GLY A 535 -25.91 30.76 11.65
C GLY A 535 -24.48 30.26 11.51
N THR A 536 -23.90 30.10 10.30
CA THR A 536 -22.50 29.70 10.12
C THR A 536 -21.50 30.83 10.33
N GLY A 537 -21.93 32.10 10.14
CA GLY A 537 -21.07 33.27 10.11
C GLY A 537 -20.29 33.43 8.79
N LEU A 538 -20.56 32.61 7.78
CA LEU A 538 -19.92 32.69 6.47
C LEU A 538 -20.70 33.57 5.51
N THR A 539 -19.95 34.32 4.70
CA THR A 539 -20.43 35.20 3.61
C THR A 539 -19.57 34.99 2.37
N ASP A 540 -19.95 35.57 1.24
CA ASP A 540 -19.14 35.51 0.03
C ASP A 540 -17.71 36.00 0.30
N GLY A 541 -16.71 35.19 -0.14
CA GLY A 541 -15.29 35.41 0.11
C GLY A 541 -14.78 34.84 1.45
N SER A 542 -15.64 34.37 2.35
CA SER A 542 -15.20 33.65 3.55
C SER A 542 -14.55 32.34 3.18
N THR A 543 -13.63 31.85 4.03
CA THR A 543 -12.97 30.56 3.84
C THR A 543 -13.41 29.53 4.87
N LEU A 544 -13.43 28.24 4.49
CA LEU A 544 -13.69 27.13 5.40
C LEU A 544 -12.71 25.98 5.15
N GLY A 545 -12.45 25.20 6.20
CA GLY A 545 -11.49 24.08 6.16
C GLY A 545 -10.20 24.33 6.94
N GLN A 546 -10.06 25.47 7.60
CA GLN A 546 -8.82 25.84 8.32
C GLN A 546 -8.44 24.84 9.42
N ILE A 547 -9.41 24.30 10.15
CA ILE A 547 -9.17 23.39 11.29
C ILE A 547 -8.59 22.06 10.81
N VAL A 548 -9.02 21.60 9.62
CA VAL A 548 -8.54 20.32 9.04
C VAL A 548 -7.34 20.48 8.11
N GLY A 549 -6.81 21.72 7.98
CA GLY A 549 -5.67 22.02 7.09
C GLY A 549 -6.04 22.19 5.61
N GLY A 550 -7.34 22.20 5.29
CA GLY A 550 -7.87 22.30 3.93
C GLY A 550 -8.41 20.97 3.40
N TYR A 551 -8.98 21.01 2.20
CA TYR A 551 -9.58 19.89 1.48
C TYR A 551 -8.84 19.64 0.17
N GLY A 552 -8.92 18.40 -0.34
CA GLY A 552 -8.26 18.04 -1.59
C GLY A 552 -8.32 16.53 -1.85
N ILE A 553 -7.17 15.92 -2.12
CA ILE A 553 -6.96 14.52 -2.49
C ILE A 553 -7.61 14.24 -3.84
N GLU A 554 -8.93 14.21 -3.92
CA GLU A 554 -9.75 14.13 -5.14
C GLU A 554 -10.76 15.25 -5.11
N ILE A 555 -11.04 15.81 -6.29
CA ILE A 555 -11.91 16.98 -6.41
C ILE A 555 -12.86 16.87 -7.59
N ASP A 556 -14.04 17.42 -7.40
CA ASP A 556 -15.09 17.53 -8.40
C ASP A 556 -15.35 18.98 -8.80
N ALA A 557 -15.93 19.17 -9.97
CA ALA A 557 -16.44 20.46 -10.43
C ALA A 557 -17.65 20.28 -11.36
N THR A 558 -18.39 21.35 -11.57
CA THR A 558 -19.48 21.40 -12.54
C THR A 558 -18.98 21.11 -13.95
N ALA A 559 -19.86 20.54 -14.77
CA ALA A 559 -19.62 20.16 -16.16
C ALA A 559 -20.78 20.61 -17.05
N PRO A 560 -20.64 20.54 -18.37
CA PRO A 560 -21.75 20.87 -19.30
C PRO A 560 -23.04 20.05 -19.06
N GLN A 561 -22.90 18.89 -18.42
CA GLN A 561 -24.00 17.98 -18.11
C GLN A 561 -24.61 18.22 -16.71
N SER A 562 -24.04 19.12 -15.92
CA SER A 562 -24.66 19.53 -14.66
C SER A 562 -26.08 20.06 -14.89
N PRO A 563 -27.05 19.72 -14.04
CA PRO A 563 -28.44 20.17 -14.22
C PRO A 563 -28.57 21.69 -14.31
N PRO A 564 -29.48 22.20 -15.15
CA PRO A 564 -29.76 23.64 -15.20
C PRO A 564 -30.10 24.19 -13.81
N GLY A 565 -29.54 25.35 -13.45
CA GLY A 565 -29.75 25.96 -12.14
C GLY A 565 -28.78 25.45 -11.06
N THR A 566 -27.81 24.62 -11.39
CA THR A 566 -26.76 24.22 -10.43
C THR A 566 -26.00 25.47 -9.95
N VAL A 567 -26.02 25.71 -8.63
CA VAL A 567 -25.32 26.78 -7.95
C VAL A 567 -24.00 26.27 -7.40
N VAL A 568 -22.91 26.96 -7.72
CA VAL A 568 -21.60 26.73 -7.06
C VAL A 568 -21.63 27.52 -5.74
N LEU A 569 -21.58 26.79 -4.64
CA LEU A 569 -21.69 27.33 -3.27
C LEU A 569 -20.37 27.79 -2.68
N ALA A 570 -19.30 27.07 -3.02
CA ALA A 570 -17.92 27.36 -2.63
C ALA A 570 -16.97 26.72 -3.63
N GLN A 571 -15.73 27.22 -3.71
CA GLN A 571 -14.70 26.64 -4.57
C GLN A 571 -13.31 26.72 -3.96
N ILE A 572 -12.41 25.80 -4.37
CA ILE A 572 -10.98 25.88 -4.13
C ILE A 572 -10.32 26.16 -5.48
N PRO A 573 -9.98 27.43 -5.78
CA PRO A 573 -9.46 27.79 -7.10
C PRO A 573 -8.10 27.16 -7.35
N ASP A 574 -7.89 26.65 -8.57
CA ASP A 574 -6.60 26.20 -9.10
C ASP A 574 -5.81 25.24 -8.17
N LEU A 575 -6.52 24.42 -7.37
CA LEU A 575 -5.92 23.59 -6.33
C LEU A 575 -4.79 22.71 -6.86
N PHE A 576 -4.99 22.06 -7.99
CA PHE A 576 -3.97 21.17 -8.61
C PHE A 576 -3.33 21.78 -9.85
N GLY A 577 -3.60 23.06 -10.11
CA GLY A 577 -3.04 23.81 -11.23
C GLY A 577 -4.08 24.70 -11.91
N PRO A 578 -3.66 25.57 -12.85
CA PRO A 578 -4.56 26.51 -13.50
C PRO A 578 -5.81 25.84 -14.09
N GLY A 579 -7.00 26.30 -13.69
CA GLY A 579 -8.29 25.76 -14.14
C GLY A 579 -8.74 24.45 -13.48
N ILE A 580 -7.94 23.87 -12.58
CA ILE A 580 -8.29 22.64 -11.85
C ILE A 580 -8.82 23.03 -10.46
N THR A 581 -10.09 23.31 -10.41
CA THR A 581 -10.82 23.91 -9.27
C THR A 581 -11.79 22.90 -8.67
N ALA A 582 -11.82 22.76 -7.34
CA ALA A 582 -12.86 22.02 -6.63
C ALA A 582 -14.10 22.90 -6.47
N GLN A 583 -15.28 22.33 -6.61
CA GLN A 583 -16.54 23.06 -6.49
C GLN A 583 -17.56 22.30 -5.64
N MET A 584 -18.05 22.95 -4.60
CA MET A 584 -19.23 22.54 -3.85
C MET A 584 -20.48 23.04 -4.58
N SER A 585 -21.49 22.20 -4.73
CA SER A 585 -22.67 22.56 -5.53
C SER A 585 -23.99 22.20 -4.86
N TYR A 586 -25.05 22.88 -5.33
CA TYR A 586 -26.44 22.56 -5.01
C TYR A 586 -27.32 22.81 -6.21
N TYR A 587 -28.32 21.96 -6.42
CA TYR A 587 -29.37 22.18 -7.41
C TYR A 587 -30.71 21.58 -6.97
N GLU A 588 -31.79 22.05 -7.58
CA GLU A 588 -33.13 21.50 -7.42
C GLU A 588 -33.67 21.00 -8.78
N THR A 589 -34.37 19.87 -8.78
CA THR A 589 -35.02 19.37 -9.98
C THR A 589 -36.46 19.93 -10.09
N PRO A 590 -37.07 19.90 -11.30
CA PRO A 590 -38.49 20.25 -11.45
C PRO A 590 -39.45 19.38 -10.64
N ALA A 591 -39.03 18.15 -10.28
CA ALA A 591 -39.79 17.23 -9.42
C ALA A 591 -39.64 17.55 -7.92
N GLY A 592 -38.80 18.54 -7.55
CA GLY A 592 -38.59 18.96 -6.18
C GLY A 592 -37.40 18.34 -5.47
N ALA A 593 -36.66 17.41 -6.13
CA ALA A 593 -35.46 16.85 -5.53
C ALA A 593 -34.37 17.91 -5.32
N LYS A 594 -33.78 17.89 -4.16
CA LYS A 594 -32.68 18.79 -3.73
C LYS A 594 -31.40 17.96 -3.65
N VAL A 595 -30.35 18.38 -4.34
CA VAL A 595 -29.09 17.66 -4.40
C VAL A 595 -27.94 18.56 -3.99
N PHE A 596 -27.21 18.12 -2.96
CA PHE A 596 -25.99 18.77 -2.47
C PHE A 596 -24.78 17.89 -2.74
N ALA A 597 -23.67 18.47 -3.19
CA ALA A 597 -22.39 17.81 -3.37
C ALA A 597 -21.24 18.66 -2.80
N ALA A 598 -20.42 18.06 -1.94
CA ALA A 598 -19.29 18.73 -1.29
C ALA A 598 -18.12 18.98 -2.26
N GLY A 599 -17.87 18.10 -3.23
CA GLY A 599 -16.88 18.29 -4.29
C GLY A 599 -15.41 18.22 -3.84
N ALA A 600 -15.13 17.71 -2.64
CA ALA A 600 -13.79 17.37 -2.16
C ALA A 600 -13.85 16.11 -1.30
N LEU A 601 -12.91 15.18 -1.51
CA LEU A 601 -12.94 13.81 -0.96
C LEU A 601 -13.04 13.77 0.56
N ASP A 602 -12.32 14.62 1.25
CA ASP A 602 -12.19 14.63 2.71
C ASP A 602 -13.12 15.64 3.42
N PHE A 603 -14.14 16.14 2.73
CA PHE A 603 -15.08 17.11 3.33
C PHE A 603 -15.83 16.53 4.53
N GLY A 604 -16.31 15.26 4.44
CA GLY A 604 -16.98 14.55 5.52
C GLY A 604 -16.17 14.51 6.83
N GLY A 605 -14.84 14.50 6.72
CA GLY A 605 -13.92 14.54 7.85
C GLY A 605 -14.01 15.78 8.75
N SER A 606 -14.67 16.84 8.29
CA SER A 606 -14.88 18.07 9.05
C SER A 606 -16.28 18.18 9.68
N ALA A 607 -17.11 17.14 9.60
CA ALA A 607 -18.52 17.16 10.01
C ALA A 607 -18.76 17.60 11.47
N THR A 608 -17.82 17.35 12.37
CA THR A 608 -17.92 17.74 13.79
C THR A 608 -17.40 19.14 14.09
N PHE A 609 -16.76 19.82 13.11
CA PHE A 609 -16.13 21.11 13.30
C PHE A 609 -17.01 22.26 12.77
N TRP A 610 -16.99 23.38 13.48
CA TRP A 610 -17.63 24.62 13.03
C TRP A 610 -16.78 25.24 11.89
N PRO A 611 -17.38 25.77 10.83
CA PRO A 611 -18.83 25.99 10.59
C PRO A 611 -19.51 24.82 9.85
N VAL A 612 -18.77 23.74 9.44
CA VAL A 612 -19.31 22.62 8.67
C VAL A 612 -20.41 21.88 9.43
N LYS A 613 -20.23 21.70 10.74
CA LYS A 613 -21.29 21.16 11.61
C LYS A 613 -22.61 21.89 11.43
N ARG A 614 -22.58 23.24 11.43
CA ARG A 614 -23.80 24.07 11.26
C ARG A 614 -24.36 23.96 9.85
N MET A 615 -23.50 23.90 8.82
CA MET A 615 -23.94 23.65 7.44
C MET A 615 -24.67 22.30 7.31
N LEU A 616 -24.14 21.25 7.91
CA LEU A 616 -24.79 19.93 7.93
C LEU A 616 -26.14 19.96 8.68
N ASP A 617 -26.25 20.71 9.77
CA ASP A 617 -27.54 20.91 10.46
C ASP A 617 -28.55 21.60 9.54
N ASN A 618 -28.12 22.60 8.77
CA ASN A 618 -28.98 23.33 7.81
C ASN A 618 -29.36 22.43 6.62
N LEU A 619 -28.40 21.65 6.06
CA LEU A 619 -28.66 20.66 5.02
C LEU A 619 -29.66 19.61 5.50
N TRP A 620 -29.46 19.06 6.69
CA TRP A 620 -30.40 18.09 7.26
C TRP A 620 -31.81 18.68 7.41
N ALA A 621 -31.92 19.90 7.96
CA ALA A 621 -33.19 20.58 8.11
C ALA A 621 -33.90 20.84 6.78
N ARG A 622 -33.16 21.04 5.68
CA ARG A 622 -33.70 21.33 4.34
C ARG A 622 -34.02 20.07 3.54
N LEU A 623 -33.16 19.01 3.63
CA LEU A 623 -33.23 17.84 2.78
C LEU A 623 -33.92 16.64 3.44
N ALA A 624 -33.92 16.53 4.77
CA ALA A 624 -34.56 15.42 5.50
C ALA A 624 -36.07 15.65 5.74
N GLN A 625 -36.68 16.47 4.94
CA GLN A 625 -38.13 16.74 4.94
C GLN A 625 -38.68 16.55 3.53
N PRO A 626 -39.96 16.14 3.40
CA PRO A 626 -40.61 15.97 2.10
C PRO A 626 -40.55 17.21 1.22
#